data_4d0fae9efb7a0a3da34aae6b53ea39d0
#
_entry.id   4d0fae9efb7a0a3da34aae6b53ea39d0
#
_cell.length_a   1.000
_cell.length_b   1.000
_cell.length_c   1.000
_cell.angle_alpha   90.00
_cell.angle_beta   90.00
_cell.angle_gamma   90.00
#
_symmetry.space_group_name_H-M   'P 1'
#
loop_
_entity.id
_entity.type
_entity.pdbx_description
1 polymer ?
#
loop_
_entity_poly.entity_id
_entity_poly.type
_entity_poly.pdbx_seq_one_letter_code
_entity_poly.pdbx_strand_id
1 'polypeptide(L)'
;MTKDFVIADAGLAEWGRREVSIAENEMPGLMALRDEYRGKQPLKGARIAGCLHMTIQTAVLIETLAELGAELRWSSCNIFSTQDQAAAAIAEAGIPVFAIKGETLEDYWAYVDKIFDWPDGQPANLILD
;
A
#
# COMPACT_ATOMS: atom_id res chain seq x y z
N MET A 1 -13.09 -13.83 -8.81
CA MET A 1 -12.53 -12.94 -7.78
C MET A 1 -12.43 -11.53 -8.29
N THR A 2 -13.01 -10.58 -7.57
CA THR A 2 -12.95 -9.18 -7.96
C THR A 2 -11.58 -8.62 -7.61
N LYS A 3 -10.91 -8.01 -8.59
CA LYS A 3 -9.61 -7.37 -8.35
C LYS A 3 -9.82 -5.99 -7.77
N ASP A 4 -9.36 -5.77 -6.54
CA ASP A 4 -9.46 -4.48 -5.88
C ASP A 4 -8.09 -3.77 -5.90
N PHE A 5 -7.57 -3.57 -7.12
CA PHE A 5 -6.34 -2.83 -7.35
C PHE A 5 -6.24 -2.40 -8.81
N VAL A 6 -5.43 -1.38 -9.06
CA VAL A 6 -5.05 -0.95 -10.40
C VAL A 6 -3.53 -0.73 -10.40
N ILE A 7 -2.81 -1.52 -11.17
CA ILE A 7 -1.34 -1.46 -11.28
C ILE A 7 -0.94 -1.61 -12.74
N ALA A 8 0.31 -1.26 -13.05
CA ALA A 8 0.80 -1.32 -14.43
C ALA A 8 0.98 -2.76 -14.92
N ASP A 9 1.60 -3.62 -14.12
CA ASP A 9 1.96 -4.98 -14.54
C ASP A 9 2.13 -5.89 -13.32
N ALA A 10 1.25 -6.87 -13.18
CA ALA A 10 1.31 -7.85 -12.11
C ALA A 10 2.58 -8.75 -12.20
N GLY A 11 3.15 -8.88 -13.39
CA GLY A 11 4.38 -9.64 -13.60
C GLY A 11 5.60 -9.05 -12.91
N LEU A 12 5.52 -7.81 -12.41
CA LEU A 12 6.62 -7.16 -11.70
C LEU A 12 6.65 -7.50 -10.20
N ALA A 13 5.67 -8.27 -9.71
CA ALA A 13 5.54 -8.52 -8.27
C ALA A 13 6.74 -9.23 -7.67
N GLU A 14 7.32 -10.20 -8.37
CA GLU A 14 8.49 -10.92 -7.86
C GLU A 14 9.70 -9.99 -7.69
N TRP A 15 9.96 -9.16 -8.69
CA TRP A 15 11.01 -8.14 -8.59
C TRP A 15 10.72 -7.19 -7.43
N GLY A 16 9.50 -6.69 -7.32
CA GLY A 16 9.10 -5.81 -6.23
C GLY A 16 9.33 -6.46 -4.87
N ARG A 17 8.97 -7.73 -4.73
CA ARG A 17 9.15 -8.46 -3.47
C ARG A 17 10.63 -8.55 -3.06
N ARG A 18 11.51 -8.77 -4.01
CA ARG A 18 12.95 -8.81 -3.74
C ARG A 18 13.45 -7.46 -3.24
N GLU A 19 13.02 -6.37 -3.88
CA GLU A 19 13.43 -5.03 -3.46
C GLU A 19 12.85 -4.65 -2.10
N VAL A 20 11.61 -5.03 -1.82
CA VAL A 20 11.00 -4.82 -0.51
C VAL A 20 11.81 -5.55 0.57
N SER A 21 12.22 -6.77 0.30
CA SER A 21 13.02 -7.55 1.25
C SER A 21 14.37 -6.88 1.57
N ILE A 22 14.99 -6.25 0.56
CA ILE A 22 16.22 -5.48 0.77
C ILE A 22 15.92 -4.24 1.60
N ALA A 23 14.87 -3.50 1.26
CA ALA A 23 14.51 -2.27 1.97
C ALA A 23 14.19 -2.52 3.44
N GLU A 24 13.59 -3.66 3.77
CA GLU A 24 13.32 -4.03 5.15
C GLU A 24 14.59 -4.00 6.00
N ASN A 25 15.71 -4.45 5.45
CA ASN A 25 16.99 -4.43 6.15
C ASN A 25 17.53 -3.00 6.37
N GLU A 26 17.03 -2.04 5.61
CA GLU A 26 17.46 -0.64 5.70
C GLU A 26 16.49 0.20 6.53
N MET A 27 15.43 -0.40 7.03
CA MET A 27 14.37 0.28 7.78
C MET A 27 14.19 -0.37 9.17
N PRO A 28 15.22 -0.34 10.01
CA PRO A 28 15.20 -1.08 11.28
C PRO A 28 14.13 -0.59 12.26
N GLY A 29 13.73 0.68 12.18
CA GLY A 29 12.67 1.20 13.05
C GLY A 29 11.34 0.51 12.79
N LEU A 30 10.95 0.38 11.52
CA LEU A 30 9.71 -0.31 11.17
C LEU A 30 9.79 -1.80 11.48
N MET A 31 10.94 -2.42 11.23
CA MET A 31 11.12 -3.85 11.53
C MET A 31 11.05 -4.10 13.05
N ALA A 32 11.59 -3.20 13.85
CA ALA A 32 11.47 -3.29 15.31
C ALA A 32 10.02 -3.21 15.78
N LEU A 33 9.21 -2.35 15.14
CA LEU A 33 7.78 -2.26 15.46
C LEU A 33 7.05 -3.56 15.10
N ARG A 34 7.38 -4.17 13.95
CA ARG A 34 6.80 -5.46 13.59
C ARG A 34 7.11 -6.52 14.63
N ASP A 35 8.35 -6.57 15.08
CA ASP A 35 8.78 -7.57 16.07
C ASP A 35 8.13 -7.33 17.42
N GLU A 36 8.08 -6.07 17.87
CA GLU A 36 7.52 -5.73 19.19
C GLU A 36 6.03 -6.04 19.27
N TYR A 37 5.29 -5.76 18.20
CA TYR A 37 3.83 -5.91 18.20
C TYR A 37 3.34 -7.15 17.47
N ARG A 38 4.23 -8.04 17.11
CA ARG A 38 3.86 -9.27 16.39
C ARG A 38 2.81 -10.05 17.17
N GLY A 39 1.68 -10.30 16.52
CA GLY A 39 0.56 -11.01 17.11
C GLY A 39 -0.32 -10.21 18.05
N LYS A 40 0.05 -8.96 18.37
CA LYS A 40 -0.73 -8.11 19.28
C LYS A 40 -1.77 -7.24 18.58
N GLN A 41 -1.56 -6.95 17.31
CA GLN A 41 -2.46 -6.15 16.44
C GLN A 41 -2.93 -4.83 17.06
N PRO A 42 -2.02 -3.91 17.40
CA PRO A 42 -2.41 -2.63 18.02
C PRO A 42 -3.24 -1.74 17.10
N LEU A 43 -3.20 -1.96 15.78
CA LEU A 43 -3.98 -1.18 14.81
C LEU A 43 -5.25 -1.91 14.35
N LYS A 44 -5.69 -2.92 15.07
CA LYS A 44 -6.94 -3.60 14.75
C LYS A 44 -8.08 -2.58 14.79
N GLY A 45 -8.88 -2.54 13.72
CA GLY A 45 -9.96 -1.58 13.59
C GLY A 45 -9.57 -0.29 12.87
N ALA A 46 -8.28 -0.06 12.64
CA ALA A 46 -7.83 1.07 11.83
C ALA A 46 -8.14 0.78 10.35
N ARG A 47 -8.78 1.73 9.68
CA ARG A 47 -9.12 1.65 8.26
C ARG A 47 -8.48 2.85 7.59
N ILE A 48 -7.33 2.64 6.99
CA ILE A 48 -6.44 3.72 6.53
C ILE A 48 -6.62 3.95 5.03
N ALA A 49 -7.01 5.18 4.68
CA ALA A 49 -6.91 5.66 3.32
C ALA A 49 -5.54 6.35 3.20
N GLY A 50 -4.61 5.72 2.50
CA GLY A 50 -3.25 6.23 2.35
C GLY A 50 -3.02 6.85 0.98
N CYS A 51 -2.40 8.02 0.95
CA CYS A 51 -2.04 8.70 -0.28
C CYS A 51 -0.60 9.20 -0.13
N LEU A 52 0.34 8.36 -0.52
CA LEU A 52 1.76 8.64 -0.39
C LEU A 52 2.50 7.96 -1.54
N HIS A 53 3.66 8.48 -1.92
CA HIS A 53 4.46 7.94 -3.02
C HIS A 53 4.54 6.41 -2.94
N MET A 54 4.10 5.71 -4.00
CA MET A 54 4.06 4.24 -4.00
C MET A 54 5.44 3.68 -4.37
N THR A 55 6.38 3.84 -3.46
CA THR A 55 7.76 3.37 -3.61
C THR A 55 7.97 2.07 -2.84
N ILE A 56 9.15 1.48 -3.03
CA ILE A 56 9.56 0.27 -2.28
C ILE A 56 9.54 0.54 -0.77
N GLN A 57 10.01 1.71 -0.33
CA GLN A 57 10.02 2.06 1.09
C GLN A 57 8.59 2.21 1.63
N THR A 58 7.69 2.81 0.84
CA THR A 58 6.28 2.90 1.21
C THR A 58 5.65 1.51 1.27
N ALA A 59 6.06 0.58 0.41
CA ALA A 59 5.59 -0.80 0.49
C ALA A 59 5.94 -1.44 1.84
N VAL A 60 7.14 -1.17 2.36
CA VAL A 60 7.53 -1.65 3.69
C VAL A 60 6.61 -1.05 4.76
N LEU A 61 6.30 0.24 4.66
CA LEU A 61 5.38 0.90 5.59
C LEU A 61 3.99 0.26 5.52
N ILE A 62 3.45 0.10 4.32
CA ILE A 62 2.11 -0.48 4.10
C ILE A 62 2.02 -1.87 4.73
N GLU A 63 3.01 -2.72 4.46
CA GLU A 63 3.01 -4.08 5.01
C GLU A 63 3.19 -4.08 6.52
N THR A 64 3.93 -3.12 7.05
CA THR A 64 4.05 -2.96 8.50
C THR A 64 2.70 -2.62 9.13
N LEU A 65 1.99 -1.64 8.57
CA LEU A 65 0.68 -1.26 9.07
C LEU A 65 -0.32 -2.42 8.98
N ALA A 66 -0.28 -3.18 7.89
CA ALA A 66 -1.13 -4.36 7.72
C ALA A 66 -0.81 -5.45 8.76
N GLU A 67 0.46 -5.68 9.02
CA GLU A 67 0.88 -6.68 10.02
C GLU A 67 0.47 -6.27 11.43
N LEU A 68 0.41 -4.97 11.71
CA LEU A 68 -0.07 -4.44 12.98
C LEU A 68 -1.59 -4.47 13.12
N GLY A 69 -2.31 -4.90 12.10
CA GLY A 69 -3.75 -5.11 12.15
C GLY A 69 -4.61 -4.14 11.35
N ALA A 70 -4.02 -3.14 10.71
CA ALA A 70 -4.76 -2.15 9.93
C ALA A 70 -5.29 -2.72 8.61
N GLU A 71 -6.44 -2.24 8.18
CA GLU A 71 -6.92 -2.40 6.81
C GLU A 71 -6.48 -1.15 6.03
N LEU A 72 -6.04 -1.34 4.79
CA LEU A 72 -5.47 -0.24 4.00
C LEU A 72 -6.02 -0.22 2.57
N ARG A 73 -6.14 0.99 2.04
CA ARG A 73 -6.35 1.25 0.63
C ARG A 73 -5.39 2.38 0.25
N TRP A 74 -4.63 2.20 -0.81
CA TRP A 74 -3.50 3.09 -1.08
C TRP A 74 -3.47 3.63 -2.50
N SER A 75 -3.11 4.90 -2.65
CA SER A 75 -2.80 5.51 -3.94
C SER A 75 -1.54 6.35 -3.81
N SER A 76 -0.91 6.69 -4.93
CA SER A 76 0.25 7.57 -4.93
C SER A 76 -0.20 9.03 -4.85
N CYS A 77 0.58 9.87 -4.20
CA CYS A 77 0.29 11.31 -4.08
C CYS A 77 0.86 12.12 -5.25
N ASN A 78 1.39 11.47 -6.28
CA ASN A 78 1.95 12.13 -7.46
C ASN A 78 1.90 11.17 -8.66
N ILE A 79 1.60 11.72 -9.85
CA ILE A 79 1.44 10.88 -11.04
C ILE A 79 2.72 10.20 -11.52
N PHE A 80 3.89 10.65 -11.07
CA PHE A 80 5.19 10.09 -11.48
C PHE A 80 5.92 9.34 -10.38
N SER A 81 5.42 9.32 -9.16
CA SER A 81 6.19 8.81 -8.01
C SER A 81 5.90 7.36 -7.65
N THR A 82 5.26 6.61 -8.53
CA THR A 82 5.04 5.18 -8.33
C THR A 82 6.23 4.39 -8.88
N GLN A 83 6.69 3.42 -8.10
CA GLN A 83 7.53 2.34 -8.61
C GLN A 83 6.60 1.17 -8.91
N ASP A 84 6.43 0.84 -10.18
CA ASP A 84 5.42 -0.14 -10.58
C ASP A 84 5.65 -1.52 -9.98
N GLN A 85 6.91 -1.91 -9.74
CA GLN A 85 7.23 -3.16 -9.07
C GLN A 85 6.80 -3.15 -7.60
N ALA A 86 6.84 -1.98 -6.94
CA ALA A 86 6.37 -1.86 -5.56
C ALA A 86 4.85 -2.01 -5.51
N ALA A 87 4.13 -1.34 -6.40
CA ALA A 87 2.67 -1.48 -6.49
C ALA A 87 2.27 -2.93 -6.78
N ALA A 88 3.00 -3.60 -7.66
CA ALA A 88 2.73 -5.01 -7.99
C ALA A 88 2.91 -5.92 -6.77
N ALA A 89 3.96 -5.71 -5.98
CA ALA A 89 4.20 -6.50 -4.77
C ALA A 89 3.07 -6.31 -3.74
N ILE A 90 2.59 -5.09 -3.57
CA ILE A 90 1.50 -4.79 -2.63
C ILE A 90 0.19 -5.42 -3.12
N ALA A 91 -0.10 -5.33 -4.42
CA ALA A 91 -1.30 -5.96 -4.98
C ALA A 91 -1.27 -7.48 -4.81
N GLU A 92 -0.11 -8.11 -5.03
CA GLU A 92 0.04 -9.56 -4.84
C GLU A 92 -0.14 -9.96 -3.38
N ALA A 93 0.24 -9.10 -2.46
CA ALA A 93 0.03 -9.34 -1.03
C ALA A 93 -1.45 -9.21 -0.61
N GLY A 94 -2.33 -8.81 -1.53
CA GLY A 94 -3.76 -8.71 -1.28
C GLY A 94 -4.19 -7.36 -0.71
N ILE A 95 -3.34 -6.36 -0.75
CA ILE A 95 -3.65 -5.01 -0.24
C ILE A 95 -4.12 -4.14 -1.41
N PRO A 96 -5.31 -3.53 -1.32
CA PRO A 96 -5.81 -2.65 -2.38
C PRO A 96 -4.88 -1.47 -2.63
N VAL A 97 -4.40 -1.34 -3.86
CA VAL A 97 -3.47 -0.30 -4.29
C VAL A 97 -3.85 0.17 -5.69
N PHE A 98 -3.81 1.49 -5.89
CA PHE A 98 -4.22 2.12 -7.14
C PHE A 98 -3.13 3.12 -7.54
N ALA A 99 -2.13 2.64 -8.28
CA ALA A 99 -0.96 3.46 -8.61
C ALA A 99 -0.24 2.92 -9.84
N ILE A 100 0.00 3.80 -10.81
CA ILE A 100 0.76 3.51 -12.04
C ILE A 100 1.70 4.69 -12.29
N LYS A 101 2.96 4.41 -12.54
CA LYS A 101 3.91 5.46 -12.90
C LYS A 101 3.51 6.08 -14.23
N GLY A 102 3.32 7.39 -14.24
CA GLY A 102 2.90 8.10 -15.44
C GLY A 102 1.39 8.09 -15.67
N GLU A 103 0.61 7.80 -14.64
CA GLU A 103 -0.86 7.90 -14.72
C GLU A 103 -1.29 9.31 -15.08
N THR A 104 -2.46 9.46 -15.71
CA THR A 104 -3.01 10.77 -16.03
C THR A 104 -3.54 11.45 -14.77
N LEU A 105 -3.76 12.78 -14.83
CA LEU A 105 -4.42 13.47 -13.72
C LEU A 105 -5.85 12.95 -13.49
N GLU A 106 -6.53 12.57 -14.55
CA GLU A 106 -7.86 11.98 -14.43
C GLU A 106 -7.78 10.65 -13.67
N ASP A 107 -6.82 9.80 -14.02
CA ASP A 107 -6.58 8.54 -13.30
C ASP A 107 -6.24 8.81 -11.83
N TYR A 108 -5.36 9.78 -11.58
CA TYR A 108 -4.96 10.15 -10.23
C TYR A 108 -6.17 10.42 -9.33
N TRP A 109 -7.09 11.27 -9.80
CA TRP A 109 -8.28 11.60 -9.02
C TRP A 109 -9.24 10.43 -8.88
N ALA A 110 -9.35 9.60 -9.93
CA ALA A 110 -10.15 8.37 -9.84
C ALA A 110 -9.58 7.41 -8.78
N TYR A 111 -8.26 7.30 -8.69
CA TYR A 111 -7.62 6.44 -7.69
C TYR A 111 -7.76 7.01 -6.28
N VAL A 112 -7.73 8.33 -6.12
CA VAL A 112 -8.02 8.96 -4.83
C VAL A 112 -9.44 8.62 -4.38
N ASP A 113 -10.41 8.65 -5.28
CA ASP A 113 -11.77 8.24 -4.95
C ASP A 113 -11.80 6.76 -4.50
N LYS A 114 -11.02 5.90 -5.13
CA LYS A 114 -10.98 4.46 -4.80
C LYS A 114 -10.51 4.18 -3.38
N ILE A 115 -9.57 4.97 -2.84
CA ILE A 115 -9.09 4.70 -1.48
C ILE A 115 -10.12 5.04 -0.42
N PHE A 116 -11.13 5.83 -0.75
CA PHE A 116 -12.25 6.13 0.15
C PHE A 116 -13.48 5.27 -0.11
N ASP A 117 -13.48 4.46 -1.15
CA ASP A 117 -14.59 3.59 -1.53
C ASP A 117 -14.33 2.16 -1.03
N TRP A 118 -14.71 1.89 0.21
CA TRP A 118 -14.48 0.61 0.85
C TRP A 118 -15.56 -0.39 0.47
N PRO A 119 -15.20 -1.65 0.13
CA PRO A 119 -16.17 -2.64 -0.36
C PRO A 119 -17.34 -2.93 0.58
N ASP A 120 -17.15 -2.78 1.89
CA ASP A 120 -18.21 -3.04 2.88
C ASP A 120 -19.09 -1.81 3.13
N GLY A 121 -18.84 -0.70 2.43
CA GLY A 121 -19.61 0.54 2.59
C GLY A 121 -19.29 1.34 3.84
N GLN A 122 -18.38 0.89 4.68
CA GLN A 122 -17.95 1.62 5.87
C GLN A 122 -16.82 2.58 5.49
N PRO A 123 -16.74 3.76 6.12
CA PRO A 123 -15.71 4.74 5.77
C PRO A 123 -14.33 4.39 6.33
N ALA A 124 -13.30 5.01 5.75
CA ALA A 124 -12.00 5.06 6.39
C ALA A 124 -12.12 5.86 7.70
N ASN A 125 -11.33 5.50 8.70
CA ASN A 125 -11.29 6.25 9.96
C ASN A 125 -9.93 6.90 10.21
N LEU A 126 -8.97 6.68 9.32
CA LEU A 126 -7.65 7.32 9.37
C LEU A 126 -7.22 7.67 7.95
N ILE A 127 -6.51 8.78 7.83
CA ILE A 127 -5.88 9.20 6.58
C ILE A 127 -4.39 9.32 6.83
N LEU A 128 -3.60 8.73 5.94
CA LEU A 128 -2.15 8.88 5.93
C LEU A 128 -1.76 9.58 4.63
N ASP A 129 -1.26 10.80 4.74
CA ASP A 129 -0.91 11.64 3.60
C ASP A 129 0.48 12.24 3.78
#